data_448afc19d19cd288b9e4d97431efec10
#
_entry.id   448afc19d19cd288b9e4d97431efec10
#
_cell.length_a   1.000
_cell.length_b   1.000
_cell.length_c   1.000
_cell.angle_alpha   90.00
_cell.angle_beta   90.00
_cell.angle_gamma   90.00
#
_symmetry.space_group_name_H-M   'P 1'
#
loop_
_entity.id
_entity.type
_entity.pdbx_description
1 polymer ?
#
loop_
_entity_poly.entity_id
_entity_poly.type
_entity_poly.pdbx_seq_one_letter_code
_entity_poly.pdbx_strand_id
1 'polypeptide(L)'
;MDFTILILVLPLLSFLVLGLAGTKFKPGAAGAIGTVVLGAVTVLSYLTAILYFGAGRNAEGIFPTLMPYNAVWLPISQTLHIDMGILLDPISVMMLVVISTVSLMVHIYSFGYMKGERGFQRYYAFLSLFTMSMLGLVVATNIFQMYLFWELVGVSSYLLIGFYYTKPEAIAASKKAFIVTRFADLGFLIGILFYGYYAGTFSFTPDAQLLAAAGTMIPLALGLMFIGGAGKSAMFPLHIWLPDAMEGPTPVSALIHAATMVVAGVYLVARMFPLYISYAPEVLHWVAYIGAFTALYAAVVACVQSDIKRVLAFSTISQIGFMLVALGVCTSSDPHTGGLGYICLLYTSDAADDR
;
A
#
# COMPACT_ATOMS: atom_id res chain seq x y z
N MET A 1 -6.54 21.32 8.90
CA MET A 1 -5.99 19.94 9.19
C MET A 1 -4.47 19.87 8.98
N ASP A 2 -3.75 20.94 9.27
CA ASP A 2 -2.30 21.05 9.02
C ASP A 2 -1.45 20.04 9.80
N PHE A 3 -2.02 19.52 10.91
CA PHE A 3 -1.35 18.48 11.71
C PHE A 3 -1.19 17.14 10.99
N THR A 4 -1.89 16.90 9.88
CA THR A 4 -1.81 15.63 9.12
C THR A 4 -0.39 15.35 8.58
N ILE A 5 0.41 16.38 8.37
CA ILE A 5 1.81 16.23 7.98
C ILE A 5 2.61 15.45 9.05
N LEU A 6 2.23 15.57 10.33
CA LEU A 6 2.88 14.86 11.43
C LEU A 6 2.69 13.34 11.32
N ILE A 7 1.63 12.87 10.65
CA ILE A 7 1.38 11.44 10.41
C ILE A 7 2.53 10.82 9.61
N LEU A 8 3.16 11.59 8.70
CA LEU A 8 4.31 11.14 7.90
C LEU A 8 5.63 11.47 8.58
N VAL A 9 5.74 12.65 9.18
CA VAL A 9 7.00 13.13 9.76
C VAL A 9 7.39 12.35 11.01
N LEU A 10 6.45 11.99 11.87
CA LEU A 10 6.76 11.28 13.12
C LEU A 10 7.39 9.90 12.89
N PRO A 11 6.85 9.00 12.02
CA PRO A 11 7.50 7.73 11.76
C PRO A 11 8.83 7.89 11.03
N LEU A 12 8.98 8.91 10.17
CA LEU A 12 10.25 9.24 9.52
C LEU A 12 11.31 9.64 10.56
N LEU A 13 10.96 10.50 11.51
CA LEU A 13 11.87 10.88 12.60
C LEU A 13 12.21 9.67 13.47
N SER A 14 11.25 8.80 13.79
CA SER A 14 11.51 7.55 14.50
C SER A 14 12.52 6.68 13.74
N PHE A 15 12.33 6.51 12.43
CA PHE A 15 13.28 5.78 11.59
C PHE A 15 14.68 6.39 11.63
N LEU A 16 14.82 7.71 11.47
CA LEU A 16 16.12 8.39 11.51
C LEU A 16 16.80 8.28 12.87
N VAL A 17 16.07 8.52 13.94
CA VAL A 17 16.61 8.43 15.31
C VAL A 17 17.06 7.02 15.65
N LEU A 18 16.22 6.02 15.37
CA LEU A 18 16.53 4.62 15.66
C LEU A 18 17.55 4.03 14.69
N GLY A 19 17.55 4.46 13.43
CA GLY A 19 18.52 4.01 12.44
C GLY A 19 19.92 4.56 12.66
N LEU A 20 20.05 5.85 12.97
CA LEU A 20 21.34 6.53 13.14
C LEU A 20 21.90 6.43 14.56
N ALA A 21 21.03 6.59 15.56
CA ALA A 21 21.44 6.61 16.96
C ALA A 21 21.00 5.36 17.76
N GLY A 22 20.33 4.39 17.11
CA GLY A 22 19.74 3.23 17.79
C GLY A 22 20.74 2.41 18.60
N THR A 23 21.99 2.30 18.15
CA THR A 23 23.05 1.59 18.86
C THR A 23 23.38 2.18 20.23
N LYS A 24 23.07 3.47 20.45
CA LYS A 24 23.27 4.17 21.74
C LYS A 24 22.13 3.90 22.73
N PHE A 25 20.97 3.43 22.26
CA PHE A 25 19.81 3.16 23.11
C PHE A 25 19.81 1.71 23.60
N LYS A 26 19.31 1.52 24.81
CA LYS A 26 18.95 0.18 25.29
C LYS A 26 17.82 -0.38 24.42
N PRO A 27 17.76 -1.69 24.14
CA PRO A 27 16.70 -2.29 23.31
C PRO A 27 15.29 -1.87 23.75
N GLY A 28 14.99 -1.94 25.05
CA GLY A 28 13.68 -1.53 25.56
C GLY A 28 13.33 -0.06 25.31
N ALA A 29 14.31 0.85 25.36
CA ALA A 29 14.08 2.27 25.05
C ALA A 29 13.78 2.47 23.55
N ALA A 30 14.49 1.76 22.67
CA ALA A 30 14.24 1.85 21.23
C ALA A 30 12.83 1.34 20.85
N GLY A 31 12.41 0.22 21.45
CA GLY A 31 11.05 -0.28 21.26
C GLY A 31 9.99 0.67 21.80
N ALA A 32 10.23 1.26 22.98
CA ALA A 32 9.32 2.25 23.56
C ALA A 32 9.18 3.50 22.66
N ILE A 33 10.30 4.04 22.13
CA ILE A 33 10.28 5.19 21.21
C ILE A 33 9.43 4.86 19.98
N GLY A 34 9.72 3.75 19.31
CA GLY A 34 8.96 3.34 18.12
C GLY A 34 7.47 3.19 18.40
N THR A 35 7.12 2.49 19.48
CA THR A 35 5.71 2.24 19.85
C THR A 35 4.97 3.52 20.25
N VAL A 36 5.60 4.41 21.03
CA VAL A 36 4.98 5.69 21.45
C VAL A 36 4.76 6.58 20.24
N VAL A 37 5.73 6.67 19.33
CA VAL A 37 5.60 7.46 18.10
C VAL A 37 4.44 6.92 17.25
N LEU A 38 4.35 5.60 17.06
CA LEU A 38 3.23 5.00 16.32
C LEU A 38 1.90 5.15 17.05
N GLY A 39 1.89 5.15 18.38
CA GLY A 39 0.70 5.50 19.17
C GLY A 39 0.21 6.91 18.87
N ALA A 40 1.12 7.89 18.82
CA ALA A 40 0.79 9.26 18.45
C ALA A 40 0.26 9.35 17.00
N VAL A 41 0.90 8.66 16.06
CA VAL A 41 0.44 8.59 14.65
C VAL A 41 -0.96 8.01 14.55
N THR A 42 -1.24 6.95 15.30
CA THR A 42 -2.58 6.32 15.32
C THR A 42 -3.62 7.29 15.87
N VAL A 43 -3.34 7.98 16.97
CA VAL A 43 -4.24 9.00 17.52
C VAL A 43 -4.51 10.11 16.49
N LEU A 44 -3.49 10.60 15.79
CA LEU A 44 -3.64 11.62 14.75
C LEU A 44 -4.46 11.10 13.56
N SER A 45 -4.30 9.83 13.18
CA SER A 45 -5.07 9.19 12.10
C SER A 45 -6.56 9.08 12.48
N TYR A 46 -6.86 8.64 13.69
CA TYR A 46 -8.25 8.61 14.19
C TYR A 46 -8.86 10.01 14.32
N LEU A 47 -8.09 10.97 14.81
CA LEU A 47 -8.53 12.38 14.87
C LEU A 47 -8.83 12.91 13.46
N THR A 48 -7.98 12.61 12.47
CA THR A 48 -8.22 12.96 11.07
C THR A 48 -9.53 12.35 10.57
N ALA A 49 -9.77 11.08 10.86
CA ALA A 49 -10.99 10.38 10.45
C ALA A 49 -12.24 10.99 11.10
N ILE A 50 -12.21 11.26 12.41
CA ILE A 50 -13.32 11.89 13.13
C ILE A 50 -13.63 13.27 12.56
N LEU A 51 -12.61 14.10 12.32
CA LEU A 51 -12.78 15.44 11.78
C LEU A 51 -13.25 15.42 10.31
N TYR A 52 -12.73 14.48 9.51
CA TYR A 52 -13.08 14.34 8.09
C TYR A 52 -14.54 13.90 7.92
N PHE A 53 -14.92 12.80 8.56
CA PHE A 53 -16.28 12.27 8.47
C PHE A 53 -17.29 13.12 9.26
N GLY A 54 -16.85 13.78 10.34
CA GLY A 54 -17.66 14.71 11.13
C GLY A 54 -17.97 16.02 10.40
N ALA A 55 -17.16 16.45 9.43
CA ALA A 55 -17.44 17.61 8.58
C ALA A 55 -18.66 17.39 7.67
N GLY A 56 -19.06 16.12 7.48
CA GLY A 56 -20.24 15.75 6.70
C GLY A 56 -20.02 15.74 5.19
N ARG A 57 -21.10 15.43 4.48
CA ARG A 57 -21.15 15.40 3.02
C ARG A 57 -21.52 16.78 2.48
N ASN A 58 -21.09 17.09 1.26
CA ASN A 58 -21.50 18.29 0.54
C ASN A 58 -22.99 18.20 0.11
N ALA A 59 -23.51 19.24 -0.53
CA ALA A 59 -24.89 19.28 -1.00
C ALA A 59 -25.26 18.15 -1.99
N GLU A 60 -24.26 17.55 -2.62
CA GLU A 60 -24.41 16.42 -3.55
C GLU A 60 -24.35 15.05 -2.85
N GLY A 61 -24.20 15.02 -1.52
CA GLY A 61 -24.12 13.79 -0.74
C GLY A 61 -22.74 13.11 -0.78
N ILE A 62 -21.71 13.78 -1.32
CA ILE A 62 -20.34 13.26 -1.50
C ILE A 62 -19.41 13.89 -0.44
N PHE A 63 -18.46 13.12 0.09
CA PHE A 63 -17.42 13.68 0.95
C PHE A 63 -16.41 14.48 0.12
N PRO A 64 -16.06 15.72 0.54
CA PRO A 64 -15.13 16.55 -0.20
C PRO A 64 -13.72 15.99 -0.17
N THR A 65 -13.00 16.09 -1.28
CA THR A 65 -11.56 15.84 -1.30
C THR A 65 -10.83 17.03 -0.72
N LEU A 66 -10.01 16.82 0.32
CA LEU A 66 -9.24 17.85 0.99
C LEU A 66 -7.74 17.67 0.70
N MET A 67 -7.06 18.78 0.44
CA MET A 67 -5.60 18.83 0.28
C MET A 67 -5.02 19.81 1.31
N PRO A 68 -4.82 19.38 2.57
CA PRO A 68 -4.29 20.25 3.62
C PRO A 68 -2.91 20.82 3.31
N TYR A 69 -2.11 20.06 2.57
CA TYR A 69 -0.78 20.46 2.15
C TYR A 69 -0.55 19.98 0.72
N ASN A 70 -0.05 20.86 -0.14
CA ASN A 70 0.42 20.54 -1.47
C ASN A 70 1.50 21.53 -1.87
N ALA A 71 2.64 21.03 -2.34
CA ALA A 71 3.75 21.86 -2.78
C ALA A 71 4.38 21.27 -4.05
N VAL A 72 4.69 22.12 -5.03
CA VAL A 72 5.42 21.69 -6.21
C VAL A 72 6.83 21.27 -5.81
N TRP A 73 7.16 20.01 -6.03
CA TRP A 73 8.46 19.45 -5.71
C TRP A 73 9.40 19.46 -6.93
N LEU A 74 8.91 19.00 -8.10
CA LEU A 74 9.72 18.92 -9.30
C LEU A 74 8.94 19.48 -10.51
N PRO A 75 9.31 20.68 -11.00
CA PRO A 75 8.78 21.19 -12.26
C PRO A 75 9.49 20.50 -13.42
N ILE A 76 8.74 19.81 -14.29
CA ILE A 76 9.26 19.12 -15.49
C ILE A 76 9.14 20.04 -16.70
N SER A 77 7.98 20.70 -16.84
CA SER A 77 7.72 21.68 -17.89
C SER A 77 6.86 22.83 -17.35
N GLN A 78 6.46 23.77 -18.21
CA GLN A 78 5.57 24.86 -17.81
C GLN A 78 4.18 24.37 -17.34
N THR A 79 3.75 23.23 -17.84
CA THR A 79 2.43 22.64 -17.55
C THR A 79 2.52 21.36 -16.71
N LEU A 80 3.61 20.61 -16.79
CA LEU A 80 3.79 19.34 -16.11
C LEU A 80 4.74 19.51 -14.91
N HIS A 81 4.22 19.27 -13.73
CA HIS A 81 4.97 19.31 -12.47
C HIS A 81 4.56 18.12 -11.56
N ILE A 82 5.43 17.79 -10.64
CA ILE A 82 5.17 16.78 -9.63
C ILE A 82 5.02 17.49 -8.30
N ASP A 83 3.87 17.29 -7.68
CA ASP A 83 3.57 17.82 -6.36
C ASP A 83 3.88 16.79 -5.28
N MET A 84 4.24 17.28 -4.10
CA MET A 84 4.31 16.50 -2.88
C MET A 84 3.31 17.08 -1.89
N GLY A 85 2.33 16.27 -1.52
CA GLY A 85 1.25 16.74 -0.67
C GLY A 85 0.54 15.62 0.08
N ILE A 86 -0.57 15.99 0.69
CA ILE A 86 -1.46 15.10 1.44
C ILE A 86 -2.86 15.25 0.88
N LEU A 87 -3.40 14.17 0.35
CA LEU A 87 -4.76 14.08 -0.14
C LEU A 87 -5.60 13.28 0.85
N LEU A 88 -6.70 13.86 1.29
CA LEU A 88 -7.66 13.24 2.17
C LEU A 88 -9.00 13.08 1.44
N ASP A 89 -9.40 11.86 1.26
CA ASP A 89 -10.70 11.44 0.76
C ASP A 89 -11.17 10.19 1.55
N PRO A 90 -12.38 9.67 1.36
CA PRO A 90 -12.88 8.55 2.15
C PRO A 90 -11.95 7.33 2.15
N ILE A 91 -11.37 6.99 0.99
CA ILE A 91 -10.49 5.81 0.84
C ILE A 91 -9.18 6.03 1.59
N SER A 92 -8.53 7.20 1.41
CA SER A 92 -7.27 7.50 2.08
C SER A 92 -7.42 7.60 3.59
N VAL A 93 -8.47 8.25 4.08
CA VAL A 93 -8.72 8.41 5.51
C VAL A 93 -9.01 7.06 6.18
N MET A 94 -9.80 6.18 5.53
CA MET A 94 -10.03 4.83 6.03
C MET A 94 -8.72 4.04 6.09
N MET A 95 -7.91 4.08 5.03
CA MET A 95 -6.63 3.38 5.00
C MET A 95 -5.61 3.95 6.01
N LEU A 96 -5.63 5.25 6.31
CA LEU A 96 -4.82 5.82 7.40
C LEU A 96 -5.13 5.16 8.74
N VAL A 97 -6.43 4.98 9.05
CA VAL A 97 -6.86 4.32 10.29
C VAL A 97 -6.41 2.87 10.33
N VAL A 98 -6.66 2.11 9.26
CA VAL A 98 -6.30 0.69 9.18
C VAL A 98 -4.80 0.49 9.31
N ILE A 99 -4.00 1.18 8.50
CA ILE A 99 -2.53 1.04 8.49
C ILE A 99 -1.93 1.44 9.85
N SER A 100 -2.36 2.57 10.42
CA SER A 100 -1.81 3.04 11.70
C SER A 100 -2.16 2.09 12.84
N THR A 101 -3.37 1.56 12.87
CA THR A 101 -3.83 0.61 13.90
C THR A 101 -3.06 -0.69 13.82
N VAL A 102 -2.98 -1.32 12.64
CA VAL A 102 -2.25 -2.59 12.47
C VAL A 102 -0.76 -2.39 12.78
N SER A 103 -0.15 -1.31 12.29
CA SER A 103 1.24 -1.00 12.58
C SER A 103 1.51 -0.81 14.08
N LEU A 104 0.61 -0.13 14.80
CA LEU A 104 0.72 0.03 16.26
C LEU A 104 0.63 -1.32 16.97
N MET A 105 -0.34 -2.18 16.61
CA MET A 105 -0.47 -3.51 17.22
C MET A 105 0.78 -4.35 16.97
N VAL A 106 1.33 -4.30 15.75
CA VAL A 106 2.58 -4.99 15.41
C VAL A 106 3.77 -4.44 16.22
N HIS A 107 3.88 -3.12 16.44
CA HIS A 107 4.93 -2.54 17.29
C HIS A 107 4.80 -3.02 18.73
N ILE A 108 3.59 -3.03 19.31
CA ILE A 108 3.33 -3.53 20.65
C ILE A 108 3.70 -5.02 20.77
N TYR A 109 3.21 -5.84 19.84
CA TYR A 109 3.48 -7.28 19.82
C TYR A 109 4.98 -7.59 19.68
N SER A 110 5.67 -6.85 18.82
CA SER A 110 7.12 -7.00 18.59
C SER A 110 7.96 -6.71 19.83
N PHE A 111 7.46 -5.93 20.77
CA PHE A 111 8.17 -5.64 22.02
C PHE A 111 8.45 -6.90 22.84
N GLY A 112 7.49 -7.82 22.86
CA GLY A 112 7.66 -9.14 23.50
C GLY A 112 8.35 -10.15 22.58
N TYR A 113 7.90 -10.24 21.33
CA TYR A 113 8.36 -11.24 20.38
C TYR A 113 9.84 -11.13 20.01
N MET A 114 10.34 -9.91 19.78
CA MET A 114 11.73 -9.65 19.40
C MET A 114 12.66 -9.44 20.58
N LYS A 115 12.19 -9.67 21.81
CA LYS A 115 13.00 -9.49 23.04
C LYS A 115 14.21 -10.43 23.04
N GLY A 116 15.41 -9.86 23.11
CA GLY A 116 16.66 -10.62 23.11
C GLY A 116 17.27 -10.84 21.72
N GLU A 117 16.57 -10.51 20.64
CA GLU A 117 17.09 -10.62 19.29
C GLU A 117 18.17 -9.57 18.98
N ARG A 118 19.21 -9.99 18.25
CA ARG A 118 20.26 -9.08 17.80
C ARG A 118 19.72 -8.11 16.77
N GLY A 119 19.94 -6.79 16.97
CA GLY A 119 19.47 -5.76 16.05
C GLY A 119 18.03 -5.28 16.32
N PHE A 120 17.53 -5.45 17.53
CA PHE A 120 16.22 -4.99 17.97
C PHE A 120 15.93 -3.53 17.60
N GLN A 121 16.92 -2.62 17.79
CA GLN A 121 16.80 -1.21 17.43
C GLN A 121 16.64 -1.01 15.92
N ARG A 122 17.42 -1.74 15.11
CA ARG A 122 17.34 -1.73 13.66
C ARG A 122 15.99 -2.24 13.17
N TYR A 123 15.43 -3.25 13.83
CA TYR A 123 14.11 -3.77 13.55
C TYR A 123 13.03 -2.69 13.68
N TYR A 124 13.00 -1.94 14.78
CA TYR A 124 12.04 -0.85 14.99
C TYR A 124 12.26 0.32 14.03
N ALA A 125 13.50 0.60 13.64
CA ALA A 125 13.78 1.58 12.59
C ALA A 125 13.12 1.15 11.26
N PHE A 126 13.30 -0.09 10.84
CA PHE A 126 12.71 -0.60 9.59
C PHE A 126 11.19 -0.66 9.64
N LEU A 127 10.59 -1.01 10.78
CA LEU A 127 9.13 -0.95 10.96
C LEU A 127 8.61 0.48 10.80
N SER A 128 9.28 1.45 11.41
CA SER A 128 8.90 2.87 11.30
C SER A 128 9.01 3.38 9.86
N LEU A 129 10.08 3.00 9.12
CA LEU A 129 10.24 3.33 7.70
C LEU A 129 9.12 2.72 6.86
N PHE A 130 8.80 1.45 7.10
CA PHE A 130 7.74 0.75 6.38
C PHE A 130 6.38 1.42 6.60
N THR A 131 6.05 1.74 7.85
CA THR A 131 4.77 2.41 8.18
C THR A 131 4.70 3.81 7.55
N MET A 132 5.78 4.60 7.62
CA MET A 132 5.87 5.90 6.95
C MET A 132 5.63 5.78 5.45
N SER A 133 6.26 4.80 4.82
CA SER A 133 6.15 4.57 3.38
C SER A 133 4.71 4.22 2.97
N MET A 134 4.03 3.37 3.74
CA MET A 134 2.64 3.00 3.49
C MET A 134 1.68 4.16 3.71
N LEU A 135 1.85 4.93 4.79
CA LEU A 135 1.03 6.11 5.05
C LEU A 135 1.21 7.16 3.95
N GLY A 136 2.46 7.39 3.50
CA GLY A 136 2.75 8.31 2.40
C GLY A 136 2.17 7.87 1.06
N LEU A 137 2.16 6.56 0.79
CA LEU A 137 1.52 5.99 -0.40
C LEU A 137 0.03 6.30 -0.45
N VAL A 138 -0.65 6.12 0.67
CA VAL A 138 -2.11 6.27 0.77
C VAL A 138 -2.56 7.72 0.68
N VAL A 139 -1.78 8.67 1.21
CA VAL A 139 -2.14 10.10 1.15
C VAL A 139 -1.53 10.83 -0.05
N ALA A 140 -0.95 10.12 -1.00
CA ALA A 140 -0.35 10.73 -2.20
C ALA A 140 -1.38 11.54 -2.99
N THR A 141 -0.96 12.74 -3.45
CA THR A 141 -1.81 13.66 -4.23
C THR A 141 -1.80 13.34 -5.72
N ASN A 142 -0.80 12.58 -6.18
CA ASN A 142 -0.65 12.20 -7.58
C ASN A 142 0.01 10.81 -7.69
N ILE A 143 -0.07 10.23 -8.90
CA ILE A 143 0.43 8.87 -9.14
C ILE A 143 1.95 8.77 -9.04
N PHE A 144 2.70 9.83 -9.34
CA PHE A 144 4.15 9.83 -9.24
C PHE A 144 4.62 9.86 -7.79
N GLN A 145 3.97 10.67 -6.93
CA GLN A 145 4.20 10.65 -5.49
C GLN A 145 3.86 9.27 -4.90
N MET A 146 2.75 8.67 -5.32
CA MET A 146 2.39 7.30 -4.93
C MET A 146 3.50 6.33 -5.31
N TYR A 147 4.08 6.44 -6.52
CA TYR A 147 5.18 5.58 -6.97
C TYR A 147 6.44 5.73 -6.10
N LEU A 148 6.81 6.94 -5.68
CA LEU A 148 7.95 7.15 -4.79
C LEU A 148 7.78 6.39 -3.46
N PHE A 149 6.61 6.52 -2.84
CA PHE A 149 6.34 5.78 -1.61
C PHE A 149 6.17 4.27 -1.86
N TRP A 150 5.67 3.87 -3.01
CA TRP A 150 5.60 2.48 -3.47
C TRP A 150 6.98 1.83 -3.51
N GLU A 151 7.96 2.54 -4.01
CA GLU A 151 9.35 2.12 -4.04
C GLU A 151 9.95 2.01 -2.63
N LEU A 152 9.63 2.97 -1.74
CA LEU A 152 10.07 2.92 -0.34
C LEU A 152 9.45 1.74 0.42
N VAL A 153 8.19 1.39 0.16
CA VAL A 153 7.56 0.17 0.69
C VAL A 153 8.33 -1.07 0.23
N GLY A 154 8.72 -1.12 -1.03
CA GLY A 154 9.55 -2.23 -1.56
C GLY A 154 10.90 -2.35 -0.88
N VAL A 155 11.62 -1.25 -0.67
CA VAL A 155 12.90 -1.24 0.04
C VAL A 155 12.74 -1.64 1.51
N SER A 156 11.77 -1.05 2.20
CA SER A 156 11.54 -1.35 3.62
C SER A 156 11.12 -2.80 3.85
N SER A 157 10.30 -3.38 2.95
CA SER A 157 9.95 -4.80 3.00
C SER A 157 11.17 -5.71 2.76
N TYR A 158 12.04 -5.36 1.81
CA TYR A 158 13.30 -6.07 1.59
C TYR A 158 14.17 -6.13 2.87
N LEU A 159 14.31 -4.99 3.56
CA LEU A 159 15.07 -4.89 4.82
C LEU A 159 14.43 -5.69 5.96
N LEU A 160 13.12 -5.75 6.00
CA LEU A 160 12.35 -6.47 7.02
C LEU A 160 12.34 -7.98 6.76
N ILE A 161 12.12 -8.45 5.55
CA ILE A 161 12.17 -9.88 5.17
C ILE A 161 13.59 -10.41 5.39
N GLY A 162 14.61 -9.65 4.98
CA GLY A 162 16.02 -9.96 5.16
C GLY A 162 16.58 -9.61 6.54
N PHE A 163 15.74 -9.41 7.56
CA PHE A 163 16.19 -9.04 8.90
C PHE A 163 17.19 -10.05 9.47
N TYR A 164 16.95 -11.34 9.28
CA TYR A 164 17.86 -12.42 9.64
C TYR A 164 18.92 -12.66 8.54
N TYR A 165 19.71 -11.62 8.26
CA TYR A 165 20.73 -11.60 7.19
C TYR A 165 21.85 -12.63 7.34
N THR A 166 21.89 -13.39 8.42
CA THR A 166 22.79 -14.54 8.61
C THR A 166 22.21 -15.86 8.13
N LYS A 167 20.89 -15.93 7.86
CA LYS A 167 20.21 -17.10 7.37
C LYS A 167 20.15 -17.05 5.83
N PRO A 168 20.71 -18.06 5.12
CA PRO A 168 20.69 -18.09 3.64
C PRO A 168 19.29 -18.02 3.04
N GLU A 169 18.31 -18.67 3.69
CA GLU A 169 16.92 -18.71 3.28
C GLU A 169 16.28 -17.30 3.32
N ALA A 170 16.52 -16.54 4.40
CA ALA A 170 15.99 -15.18 4.53
C ALA A 170 16.64 -14.22 3.52
N ILE A 171 17.95 -14.41 3.21
CA ILE A 171 18.63 -13.63 2.17
C ILE A 171 18.04 -13.95 0.79
N ALA A 172 17.82 -15.22 0.49
CA ALA A 172 17.24 -15.64 -0.79
C ALA A 172 15.81 -15.14 -0.94
N ALA A 173 14.99 -15.25 0.10
CA ALA A 173 13.62 -14.78 0.14
C ALA A 173 13.50 -13.26 -0.07
N SER A 174 14.34 -12.47 0.64
CA SER A 174 14.33 -11.01 0.51
C SER A 174 14.77 -10.56 -0.90
N LYS A 175 15.82 -11.18 -1.46
CA LYS A 175 16.25 -10.91 -2.84
C LYS A 175 15.17 -11.27 -3.85
N LYS A 176 14.52 -12.43 -3.71
CA LYS A 176 13.43 -12.86 -4.59
C LYS A 176 12.26 -11.88 -4.53
N ALA A 177 11.81 -11.51 -3.34
CA ALA A 177 10.75 -10.55 -3.16
C ALA A 177 11.08 -9.20 -3.82
N PHE A 178 12.30 -8.70 -3.60
CA PHE A 178 12.74 -7.44 -4.18
C PHE A 178 12.80 -7.50 -5.71
N ILE A 179 13.41 -8.52 -6.30
CA ILE A 179 13.57 -8.63 -7.77
C ILE A 179 12.22 -8.76 -8.45
N VAL A 180 11.32 -9.62 -7.95
CA VAL A 180 10.00 -9.85 -8.56
C VAL A 180 9.17 -8.58 -8.51
N THR A 181 9.13 -7.89 -7.35
CA THR A 181 8.36 -6.64 -7.24
C THR A 181 8.99 -5.52 -8.08
N ARG A 182 10.32 -5.42 -8.17
CA ARG A 182 11.00 -4.41 -9.02
C ARG A 182 10.74 -4.61 -10.50
N PHE A 183 10.70 -5.86 -10.96
CA PHE A 183 10.33 -6.14 -12.34
C PHE A 183 8.91 -5.64 -12.65
N ALA A 184 7.97 -5.86 -11.74
CA ALA A 184 6.61 -5.35 -11.87
C ALA A 184 6.56 -3.80 -11.79
N ASP A 185 7.34 -3.22 -10.88
CA ASP A 185 7.41 -1.77 -10.66
C ASP A 185 7.97 -1.03 -11.89
N LEU A 186 8.81 -1.69 -12.72
CA LEU A 186 9.24 -1.14 -14.01
C LEU A 186 8.03 -0.93 -14.95
N GLY A 187 7.13 -1.91 -15.02
CA GLY A 187 5.88 -1.76 -15.77
C GLY A 187 5.05 -0.59 -15.25
N PHE A 188 4.94 -0.46 -13.92
CA PHE A 188 4.25 0.65 -13.26
C PHE A 188 4.85 2.01 -13.67
N LEU A 189 6.17 2.15 -13.60
CA LEU A 189 6.86 3.39 -13.98
C LEU A 189 6.61 3.75 -15.44
N ILE A 190 6.74 2.79 -16.36
CA ILE A 190 6.47 3.03 -17.78
C ILE A 190 5.01 3.48 -17.98
N GLY A 191 4.07 2.84 -17.28
CA GLY A 191 2.66 3.24 -17.31
C GLY A 191 2.44 4.68 -16.82
N ILE A 192 3.10 5.08 -15.73
CA ILE A 192 3.05 6.45 -15.19
C ILE A 192 3.60 7.46 -16.20
N LEU A 193 4.71 7.15 -16.85
CA LEU A 193 5.31 8.05 -17.84
C LEU A 193 4.42 8.22 -19.07
N PHE A 194 3.80 7.14 -19.57
CA PHE A 194 2.81 7.24 -20.64
C PHE A 194 1.60 8.06 -20.22
N TYR A 195 1.07 7.77 -19.02
CA TYR A 195 -0.04 8.53 -18.48
C TYR A 195 0.29 10.03 -18.38
N GLY A 196 1.42 10.38 -17.76
CA GLY A 196 1.85 11.79 -17.63
C GLY A 196 2.06 12.49 -18.95
N TYR A 197 2.58 11.80 -19.95
CA TYR A 197 2.79 12.36 -21.28
C TYR A 197 1.46 12.64 -22.02
N TYR A 198 0.54 11.67 -22.02
CA TYR A 198 -0.73 11.79 -22.75
C TYR A 198 -1.81 12.55 -22.00
N ALA A 199 -1.88 12.44 -20.67
CA ALA A 199 -2.82 13.19 -19.84
C ALA A 199 -2.32 14.62 -19.50
N GLY A 200 -1.05 14.95 -19.76
CA GLY A 200 -0.46 16.23 -19.43
C GLY A 200 -0.34 16.53 -17.93
N THR A 201 -0.63 15.53 -17.08
CA THR A 201 -0.59 15.63 -15.62
C THR A 201 -0.38 14.27 -14.97
N PHE A 202 0.11 14.27 -13.73
CA PHE A 202 0.17 13.06 -12.88
C PHE A 202 -0.99 12.96 -11.88
N SER A 203 -1.94 13.90 -11.93
CA SER A 203 -3.12 13.91 -11.05
C SER A 203 -4.00 12.67 -11.25
N PHE A 204 -4.72 12.26 -10.20
CA PHE A 204 -5.76 11.22 -10.27
C PHE A 204 -7.03 11.68 -10.99
N THR A 205 -7.20 13.00 -11.18
CA THR A 205 -8.35 13.63 -11.86
C THR A 205 -7.85 14.51 -13.02
N PRO A 206 -7.42 13.91 -14.13
CA PRO A 206 -6.95 14.63 -15.30
C PRO A 206 -8.09 15.25 -16.11
N ASP A 207 -7.75 16.12 -17.06
CA ASP A 207 -8.73 16.67 -18.01
C ASP A 207 -9.26 15.58 -18.94
N ALA A 208 -10.58 15.42 -18.98
CA ALA A 208 -11.26 14.43 -19.80
C ALA A 208 -11.01 14.62 -21.31
N GLN A 209 -10.83 15.86 -21.78
CA GLN A 209 -10.56 16.14 -23.20
C GLN A 209 -9.19 15.61 -23.62
N LEU A 210 -8.17 15.79 -22.80
CA LEU A 210 -6.82 15.29 -23.08
C LEU A 210 -6.80 13.76 -23.09
N LEU A 211 -7.50 13.12 -22.14
CA LEU A 211 -7.61 11.66 -22.10
C LEU A 211 -8.32 11.08 -23.31
N ALA A 212 -9.42 11.70 -23.74
CA ALA A 212 -10.15 11.27 -24.93
C ALA A 212 -9.29 11.36 -26.19
N ALA A 213 -8.44 12.38 -26.30
CA ALA A 213 -7.53 12.54 -27.43
C ALA A 213 -6.39 11.49 -27.45
N ALA A 214 -6.00 10.95 -26.31
CA ALA A 214 -4.93 9.95 -26.18
C ALA A 214 -5.32 8.54 -26.70
N GLY A 215 -6.60 8.27 -26.92
CA GLY A 215 -7.10 7.03 -27.52
C GLY A 215 -6.65 5.77 -26.76
N THR A 216 -6.01 4.83 -27.46
CA THR A 216 -5.59 3.54 -26.91
C THR A 216 -4.39 3.61 -25.95
N MET A 217 -3.71 4.76 -25.85
CA MET A 217 -2.52 4.90 -25.00
C MET A 217 -2.87 4.95 -23.50
N ILE A 218 -4.05 5.44 -23.13
CA ILE A 218 -4.49 5.44 -21.74
C ILE A 218 -4.80 4.03 -21.23
N PRO A 219 -5.57 3.18 -21.94
CA PRO A 219 -5.72 1.77 -21.58
C PRO A 219 -4.38 1.03 -21.43
N LEU A 220 -3.43 1.27 -22.34
CA LEU A 220 -2.10 0.69 -22.25
C LEU A 220 -1.38 1.16 -20.98
N ALA A 221 -1.39 2.46 -20.68
CA ALA A 221 -0.77 3.01 -19.47
C ALA A 221 -1.38 2.41 -18.19
N LEU A 222 -2.71 2.35 -18.11
CA LEU A 222 -3.42 1.77 -16.98
C LEU A 222 -3.14 0.26 -16.83
N GLY A 223 -3.05 -0.48 -17.94
CA GLY A 223 -2.66 -1.89 -17.94
C GLY A 223 -1.25 -2.11 -17.42
N LEU A 224 -0.29 -1.28 -17.84
CA LEU A 224 1.09 -1.31 -17.33
C LEU A 224 1.17 -0.94 -15.85
N MET A 225 0.37 0.03 -15.40
CA MET A 225 0.27 0.36 -13.97
C MET A 225 -0.28 -0.82 -13.16
N PHE A 226 -1.27 -1.55 -13.70
CA PHE A 226 -1.81 -2.74 -13.04
C PHE A 226 -0.76 -3.85 -12.88
N ILE A 227 0.22 -3.99 -13.80
CA ILE A 227 1.31 -4.96 -13.63
C ILE A 227 2.09 -4.68 -12.34
N GLY A 228 2.39 -3.40 -12.03
CA GLY A 228 2.99 -3.02 -10.76
C GLY A 228 2.11 -3.39 -9.56
N GLY A 229 0.81 -3.11 -9.66
CA GLY A 229 -0.18 -3.53 -8.67
C GLY A 229 -0.20 -5.03 -8.45
N ALA A 230 -0.21 -5.82 -9.53
CA ALA A 230 -0.19 -7.27 -9.49
C ALA A 230 1.09 -7.82 -8.83
N GLY A 231 2.24 -7.17 -9.03
CA GLY A 231 3.50 -7.56 -8.40
C GLY A 231 3.49 -7.40 -6.87
N LYS A 232 3.05 -6.23 -6.37
CA LYS A 232 2.95 -5.98 -4.92
C LYS A 232 1.85 -6.81 -4.26
N SER A 233 0.72 -7.00 -4.95
CA SER A 233 -0.41 -7.79 -4.46
C SER A 233 -0.22 -9.30 -4.66
N ALA A 234 0.95 -9.72 -5.11
CA ALA A 234 1.28 -11.14 -5.33
C ALA A 234 0.25 -11.89 -6.19
N MET A 235 -0.23 -11.26 -7.28
CA MET A 235 -1.13 -11.89 -8.24
C MET A 235 -0.36 -12.87 -9.13
N PHE A 236 -1.05 -13.91 -9.59
CA PHE A 236 -0.46 -14.84 -10.56
C PHE A 236 -0.06 -14.10 -11.86
N PRO A 237 1.13 -14.34 -12.43
CA PRO A 237 2.19 -15.28 -11.99
C PRO A 237 3.23 -14.69 -11.01
N LEU A 238 3.08 -13.44 -10.58
CA LEU A 238 4.05 -12.71 -9.75
C LEU A 238 3.94 -13.02 -8.24
N HIS A 239 3.15 -14.01 -7.84
CA HIS A 239 2.88 -14.40 -6.44
C HIS A 239 4.05 -15.11 -5.74
N ILE A 240 5.03 -15.60 -6.48
CA ILE A 240 6.07 -16.53 -6.03
C ILE A 240 6.97 -16.00 -4.90
N TRP A 241 6.95 -14.71 -4.62
CA TRP A 241 7.77 -14.10 -3.57
C TRP A 241 7.08 -14.13 -2.19
N LEU A 242 5.74 -14.11 -2.15
CA LEU A 242 5.00 -13.91 -0.91
C LEU A 242 5.10 -15.09 0.06
N PRO A 243 4.99 -16.37 -0.37
CA PRO A 243 5.20 -17.52 0.51
C PRO A 243 6.62 -17.59 1.08
N ASP A 244 7.63 -17.18 0.32
CA ASP A 244 9.02 -17.19 0.77
C ASP A 244 9.31 -16.00 1.72
N ALA A 245 8.56 -14.91 1.63
CA ALA A 245 8.67 -13.78 2.56
C ALA A 245 8.36 -14.15 4.03
N MET A 246 7.78 -15.35 4.27
CA MET A 246 7.56 -15.92 5.60
C MET A 246 8.84 -16.26 6.36
N GLU A 247 10.01 -16.26 5.74
CA GLU A 247 11.31 -16.42 6.39
C GLU A 247 11.68 -15.22 7.27
N GLY A 248 11.02 -14.09 7.11
CA GLY A 248 11.15 -12.92 7.99
C GLY A 248 10.53 -13.16 9.39
N PRO A 249 10.76 -12.22 10.33
CA PRO A 249 10.11 -12.25 11.64
C PRO A 249 8.58 -12.28 11.53
N THR A 250 7.91 -13.08 12.35
CA THR A 250 6.44 -13.24 12.29
C THR A 250 5.65 -11.91 12.35
N PRO A 251 6.02 -10.93 13.21
CA PRO A 251 5.32 -9.65 13.20
C PRO A 251 5.45 -8.88 11.87
N VAL A 252 6.58 -9.05 11.17
CA VAL A 252 6.78 -8.47 9.83
C VAL A 252 5.84 -9.13 8.82
N SER A 253 5.76 -10.46 8.86
CA SER A 253 4.83 -11.19 7.98
C SER A 253 3.39 -10.72 8.23
N ALA A 254 2.96 -10.59 9.48
CA ALA A 254 1.64 -10.06 9.81
C ALA A 254 1.42 -8.66 9.23
N LEU A 255 2.40 -7.75 9.36
CA LEU A 255 2.30 -6.38 8.84
C LEU A 255 2.18 -6.35 7.30
N ILE A 256 3.03 -7.10 6.60
CA ILE A 256 3.04 -7.15 5.12
C ILE A 256 1.72 -7.70 4.59
N HIS A 257 1.15 -8.73 5.23
CA HIS A 257 0.00 -9.47 4.72
C HIS A 257 -1.35 -8.86 5.10
N ALA A 258 -1.50 -8.28 6.32
CA ALA A 258 -2.81 -7.90 6.81
C ALA A 258 -3.39 -6.67 6.07
N ALA A 259 -2.73 -5.53 6.11
CA ALA A 259 -3.37 -4.29 5.67
C ALA A 259 -2.43 -3.33 4.93
N THR A 260 -1.26 -3.80 4.49
CA THR A 260 -0.25 -2.88 4.01
C THR A 260 0.25 -3.22 2.60
N MET A 261 1.39 -3.91 2.45
CA MET A 261 2.06 -4.03 1.15
C MET A 261 1.20 -4.72 0.09
N VAL A 262 0.56 -5.83 0.45
CA VAL A 262 -0.22 -6.62 -0.52
C VAL A 262 -1.54 -5.95 -0.92
N VAL A 263 -2.07 -5.07 -0.07
CA VAL A 263 -3.27 -4.28 -0.37
C VAL A 263 -2.94 -3.08 -1.27
N ALA A 264 -1.66 -2.68 -1.37
CA ALA A 264 -1.27 -1.52 -2.16
C ALA A 264 -1.70 -1.61 -3.64
N GLY A 265 -1.64 -2.81 -4.27
CA GLY A 265 -2.09 -2.96 -5.65
C GLY A 265 -3.61 -2.86 -5.80
N VAL A 266 -4.37 -3.37 -4.83
CA VAL A 266 -5.83 -3.19 -4.78
C VAL A 266 -6.16 -1.71 -4.59
N TYR A 267 -5.44 -1.03 -3.69
CA TYR A 267 -5.56 0.40 -3.47
C TYR A 267 -5.27 1.22 -4.73
N LEU A 268 -4.24 0.85 -5.51
CA LEU A 268 -3.93 1.48 -6.79
C LEU A 268 -5.10 1.40 -7.77
N VAL A 269 -5.67 0.20 -7.95
CA VAL A 269 -6.84 0.00 -8.83
C VAL A 269 -8.03 0.80 -8.31
N ALA A 270 -8.31 0.77 -7.00
CA ALA A 270 -9.39 1.53 -6.39
C ALA A 270 -9.21 3.05 -6.53
N ARG A 271 -7.97 3.55 -6.38
CA ARG A 271 -7.63 4.98 -6.53
C ARG A 271 -7.82 5.46 -7.98
N MET A 272 -7.42 4.64 -8.94
CA MET A 272 -7.53 4.94 -10.37
C MET A 272 -8.85 4.44 -10.99
N PHE A 273 -9.76 3.92 -10.17
CA PHE A 273 -10.99 3.27 -10.62
C PHE A 273 -11.86 4.09 -11.58
N PRO A 274 -12.08 5.40 -11.36
CA PRO A 274 -12.82 6.23 -12.30
C PRO A 274 -12.19 6.26 -13.70
N LEU A 275 -10.85 6.22 -13.78
CA LEU A 275 -10.15 6.19 -15.05
C LEU A 275 -10.26 4.82 -15.74
N TYR A 276 -10.17 3.74 -14.96
CA TYR A 276 -10.37 2.39 -15.50
C TYR A 276 -11.75 2.22 -16.12
N ILE A 277 -12.81 2.61 -15.43
CA ILE A 277 -14.18 2.49 -15.95
C ILE A 277 -14.38 3.35 -17.21
N SER A 278 -13.90 4.60 -17.20
CA SER A 278 -14.18 5.54 -18.27
C SER A 278 -13.34 5.30 -19.53
N TYR A 279 -12.09 4.86 -19.38
CA TYR A 279 -11.13 4.81 -20.48
C TYR A 279 -10.51 3.44 -20.73
N ALA A 280 -10.62 2.49 -19.79
CA ALA A 280 -10.00 1.18 -19.89
C ALA A 280 -10.86 0.04 -19.31
N PRO A 281 -12.15 -0.08 -19.66
CA PRO A 281 -13.01 -1.13 -19.13
C PRO A 281 -12.48 -2.54 -19.46
N GLU A 282 -11.82 -2.72 -20.60
CA GLU A 282 -11.20 -3.99 -20.98
C GLU A 282 -10.10 -4.41 -20.01
N VAL A 283 -9.33 -3.43 -19.48
CA VAL A 283 -8.29 -3.71 -18.48
C VAL A 283 -8.93 -4.18 -17.16
N LEU A 284 -10.08 -3.61 -16.77
CA LEU A 284 -10.82 -4.09 -15.59
C LEU A 284 -11.28 -5.55 -15.75
N HIS A 285 -11.69 -5.96 -16.94
CA HIS A 285 -11.99 -7.38 -17.19
C HIS A 285 -10.77 -8.27 -16.97
N TRP A 286 -9.59 -7.84 -17.44
CA TRP A 286 -8.34 -8.57 -17.15
C TRP A 286 -8.01 -8.58 -15.65
N VAL A 287 -8.22 -7.48 -14.93
CA VAL A 287 -8.09 -7.42 -13.47
C VAL A 287 -8.99 -8.46 -12.80
N ALA A 288 -10.26 -8.57 -13.23
CA ALA A 288 -11.20 -9.57 -12.72
C ALA A 288 -10.73 -11.00 -13.01
N TYR A 289 -10.33 -11.31 -14.25
CA TYR A 289 -9.88 -12.66 -14.62
C TYR A 289 -8.62 -13.07 -13.88
N ILE A 290 -7.62 -12.19 -13.79
CA ILE A 290 -6.38 -12.46 -13.05
C ILE A 290 -6.70 -12.63 -11.56
N GLY A 291 -7.58 -11.80 -11.01
CA GLY A 291 -8.05 -11.90 -9.63
C GLY A 291 -8.73 -13.24 -9.35
N ALA A 292 -9.69 -13.64 -10.19
CA ALA A 292 -10.44 -14.89 -10.03
C ALA A 292 -9.53 -16.13 -10.13
N PHE A 293 -8.64 -16.15 -11.15
CA PHE A 293 -7.68 -17.23 -11.30
C PHE A 293 -6.75 -17.31 -10.08
N THR A 294 -6.23 -16.16 -9.63
CA THR A 294 -5.34 -16.10 -8.47
C THR A 294 -6.04 -16.58 -7.20
N ALA A 295 -7.29 -16.15 -6.97
CA ALA A 295 -8.08 -16.56 -5.81
C ALA A 295 -8.26 -18.08 -5.76
N LEU A 296 -8.67 -18.70 -6.87
CA LEU A 296 -8.85 -20.14 -6.97
C LEU A 296 -7.52 -20.90 -6.81
N TYR A 297 -6.51 -20.49 -7.57
CA TYR A 297 -5.17 -21.10 -7.54
C TYR A 297 -4.59 -21.09 -6.13
N ALA A 298 -4.60 -19.92 -5.47
CA ALA A 298 -4.04 -19.78 -4.13
C ALA A 298 -4.81 -20.59 -3.09
N ALA A 299 -6.14 -20.64 -3.17
CA ALA A 299 -6.95 -21.46 -2.27
C ALA A 299 -6.62 -22.96 -2.38
N VAL A 300 -6.48 -23.48 -3.60
CA VAL A 300 -6.09 -24.88 -3.84
C VAL A 300 -4.69 -25.16 -3.30
N VAL A 301 -3.73 -24.26 -3.54
CA VAL A 301 -2.35 -24.43 -3.06
C VAL A 301 -2.28 -24.33 -1.54
N ALA A 302 -3.09 -23.48 -0.90
CA ALA A 302 -3.16 -23.37 0.57
C ALA A 302 -3.51 -24.73 1.23
N CYS A 303 -4.40 -25.53 0.62
CA CYS A 303 -4.82 -26.82 1.15
C CYS A 303 -3.71 -27.87 1.22
N VAL A 304 -2.63 -27.71 0.45
CA VAL A 304 -1.52 -28.68 0.41
C VAL A 304 -0.25 -28.20 1.11
N GLN A 305 -0.29 -27.02 1.73
CA GLN A 305 0.85 -26.52 2.50
C GLN A 305 0.96 -27.20 3.86
N SER A 306 2.19 -27.55 4.25
CA SER A 306 2.50 -28.12 5.56
C SER A 306 2.87 -27.10 6.62
N ASP A 307 3.27 -25.89 6.22
CA ASP A 307 3.65 -24.79 7.11
C ASP A 307 2.50 -23.79 7.24
N ILE A 308 2.05 -23.57 8.49
CA ILE A 308 0.93 -22.69 8.80
C ILE A 308 1.15 -21.25 8.28
N LYS A 309 2.38 -20.74 8.30
CA LYS A 309 2.69 -19.41 7.75
C LYS A 309 2.47 -19.38 6.23
N ARG A 310 2.83 -20.43 5.53
CA ARG A 310 2.60 -20.54 4.09
C ARG A 310 1.12 -20.71 3.75
N VAL A 311 0.36 -21.43 4.60
CA VAL A 311 -1.11 -21.51 4.47
C VAL A 311 -1.70 -20.10 4.53
N LEU A 312 -1.33 -19.30 5.54
CA LEU A 312 -1.81 -17.93 5.69
C LEU A 312 -1.37 -17.03 4.52
N ALA A 313 -0.15 -17.22 3.99
CA ALA A 313 0.29 -16.48 2.81
C ALA A 313 -0.58 -16.75 1.58
N PHE A 314 -0.88 -18.00 1.29
CA PHE A 314 -1.75 -18.37 0.18
C PHE A 314 -3.21 -17.96 0.42
N SER A 315 -3.69 -18.01 1.66
CA SER A 315 -4.99 -17.44 2.05
C SER A 315 -5.06 -15.95 1.72
N THR A 316 -4.04 -15.19 2.10
CA THR A 316 -3.94 -13.76 1.78
C THR A 316 -3.98 -13.51 0.26
N ILE A 317 -3.19 -14.26 -0.55
CA ILE A 317 -3.21 -14.16 -2.01
C ILE A 317 -4.62 -14.40 -2.56
N SER A 318 -5.33 -15.42 -2.02
CA SER A 318 -6.70 -15.74 -2.41
C SER A 318 -7.66 -14.59 -2.10
N GLN A 319 -7.60 -14.03 -0.90
CA GLN A 319 -8.47 -12.92 -0.48
C GLN A 319 -8.25 -11.65 -1.31
N ILE A 320 -7.00 -11.32 -1.60
CA ILE A 320 -6.69 -10.17 -2.48
C ILE A 320 -7.20 -10.42 -3.90
N GLY A 321 -7.14 -11.67 -4.38
CA GLY A 321 -7.78 -12.06 -5.64
C GLY A 321 -9.26 -11.74 -5.66
N PHE A 322 -10.01 -12.05 -4.59
CA PHE A 322 -11.42 -11.69 -4.46
C PHE A 322 -11.67 -10.17 -4.48
N MET A 323 -10.82 -9.38 -3.80
CA MET A 323 -10.94 -7.92 -3.83
C MET A 323 -10.79 -7.37 -5.25
N LEU A 324 -9.83 -7.89 -6.02
CA LEU A 324 -9.63 -7.49 -7.41
C LEU A 324 -10.77 -7.93 -8.32
N VAL A 325 -11.37 -9.11 -8.08
CA VAL A 325 -12.59 -9.53 -8.80
C VAL A 325 -13.71 -8.53 -8.57
N ALA A 326 -13.94 -8.13 -7.31
CA ALA A 326 -15.00 -7.18 -7.01
C ALA A 326 -14.80 -5.82 -7.69
N LEU A 327 -13.56 -5.31 -7.71
CA LEU A 327 -13.24 -4.10 -8.46
C LEU A 327 -13.40 -4.31 -9.97
N GLY A 328 -12.93 -5.45 -10.49
CA GLY A 328 -12.94 -5.72 -11.93
C GLY A 328 -14.32 -5.98 -12.54
N VAL A 329 -15.30 -6.44 -11.74
CA VAL A 329 -16.70 -6.64 -12.20
C VAL A 329 -17.60 -5.44 -11.91
N CYS A 330 -17.09 -4.42 -11.18
CA CYS A 330 -17.87 -3.23 -10.90
C CYS A 330 -18.01 -2.37 -12.15
N THR A 331 -19.25 -1.94 -12.46
CA THR A 331 -19.59 -1.20 -13.68
C THR A 331 -19.92 0.27 -13.44
N SER A 332 -19.93 0.72 -12.20
CA SER A 332 -20.26 2.08 -11.81
C SER A 332 -19.14 2.76 -11.03
N SER A 333 -18.81 3.96 -11.44
CA SER A 333 -17.92 4.86 -10.67
C SER A 333 -18.69 5.71 -9.67
N ASP A 334 -19.99 5.48 -9.48
CA ASP A 334 -20.80 6.20 -8.51
C ASP A 334 -20.22 6.02 -7.11
N PRO A 335 -19.87 7.12 -6.41
CA PRO A 335 -19.35 7.07 -5.05
C PRO A 335 -20.29 6.40 -4.04
N HIS A 336 -21.59 6.26 -4.39
CA HIS A 336 -22.57 5.59 -3.54
C HIS A 336 -22.56 4.06 -3.70
N THR A 337 -22.12 3.53 -4.84
CA THR A 337 -22.16 2.08 -5.15
C THR A 337 -20.78 1.44 -5.27
N GLY A 338 -19.82 2.11 -5.92
CA GLY A 338 -18.49 1.55 -6.19
C GLY A 338 -17.61 1.40 -4.95
N GLY A 339 -17.64 2.39 -4.05
CA GLY A 339 -16.85 2.37 -2.81
C GLY A 339 -17.31 1.34 -1.79
N LEU A 340 -18.62 1.03 -1.75
CA LEU A 340 -19.21 0.04 -0.83
C LEU A 340 -18.72 -1.39 -1.11
N GLY A 341 -18.58 -1.79 -2.37
CA GLY A 341 -18.09 -3.12 -2.72
C GLY A 341 -16.65 -3.36 -2.26
N TYR A 342 -15.79 -2.35 -2.39
CA TYR A 342 -14.40 -2.41 -1.95
C TYR A 342 -14.29 -2.47 -0.41
N ILE A 343 -15.03 -1.62 0.30
CA ILE A 343 -15.05 -1.57 1.77
C ILE A 343 -15.62 -2.86 2.34
N CYS A 344 -16.72 -3.38 1.81
CA CYS A 344 -17.29 -4.64 2.25
C CYS A 344 -16.35 -5.82 2.04
N LEU A 345 -15.61 -5.86 0.92
CA LEU A 345 -14.64 -6.92 0.66
C LEU A 345 -13.41 -6.83 1.55
N LEU A 346 -12.87 -5.65 1.79
CA LEU A 346 -11.77 -5.46 2.73
C LEU A 346 -12.19 -5.93 4.14
N TYR A 347 -13.39 -5.55 4.58
CA TYR A 347 -13.91 -5.88 5.90
C TYR A 347 -14.24 -7.39 6.05
N THR A 348 -14.79 -8.02 5.01
CA THR A 348 -15.12 -9.46 5.06
C THR A 348 -13.89 -10.34 4.93
N SER A 349 -12.83 -9.91 4.23
CA SER A 349 -11.59 -10.67 4.14
C SER A 349 -10.79 -10.64 5.44
N ASP A 350 -10.78 -9.49 6.13
CA ASP A 350 -10.12 -9.33 7.43
C ASP A 350 -10.82 -10.17 8.53
N ALA A 351 -12.13 -10.25 8.49
CA ALA A 351 -12.92 -11.08 9.41
C ALA A 351 -12.75 -12.60 9.18
N ALA A 352 -12.26 -13.05 8.04
CA ALA A 352 -11.99 -14.45 7.75
C ALA A 352 -10.65 -14.93 8.32
N ASP A 353 -9.68 -14.02 8.51
CA ASP A 353 -8.38 -14.33 9.11
C ASP A 353 -8.43 -14.47 10.64
N ASP A 354 -9.51 -14.02 11.30
CA ASP A 354 -9.73 -14.12 12.75
C ASP A 354 -10.33 -15.46 13.20
N ARG A 355 -10.48 -16.45 12.30
CA ARG A 355 -10.95 -17.81 12.59
C ARG A 355 -9.89 -18.82 12.20
#